data_b97aae3e52baaf673924dbfa425618fe
#
_entry.id   b97aae3e52baaf673924dbfa425618fe
#
_cell.length_a   1.000
_cell.length_b   1.000
_cell.length_c   1.000
_cell.angle_alpha   90.00
_cell.angle_beta   90.00
_cell.angle_gamma   90.00
#
_symmetry.space_group_name_H-M   'P 1'
#
loop_
_entity.id
_entity.type
_entity.pdbx_description
1 polymer ?
#
loop_
_entity_poly.entity_id
_entity_poly.type
_entity_poly.pdbx_seq_one_letter_code
_entity_poly.pdbx_strand_id
1 'polypeptide(L)'
;MLFRSYYAVDYHGDGTIASIRRTMADLPETISSCQITRDLDAIPLPTKPVVSFVKTPHDRIAIEIMRGCPWQCRFCQSTVIKRPLRIRKVETIVNAALEAYRNTGCEEISLLSLSTSDYPHFEELVKRMAEVFAPLGVNVSLPSLRVNNQLRSLPQLVRGVRKGGLTLAPEVARDDMREQIRKKIKNDDLFEGCRQAFRNGWQKVKLYFLCGLPGERDTDLDGIVEMAEEIARISRQETGRFREVVASVSNFVPKPHTPYQWSK
;
A
#
# COMPACT_ATOMS: atom_id res chain seq x y z
N MET A 1 -16.86 -20.04 -6.27
CA MET A 1 -16.00 -20.62 -5.22
C MET A 1 -16.11 -22.15 -5.20
N LEU A 2 -15.74 -22.76 -6.32
CA LEU A 2 -15.90 -24.22 -6.54
C LEU A 2 -14.71 -25.06 -6.01
N PHE A 3 -13.60 -24.42 -5.67
CA PHE A 3 -12.38 -25.16 -5.28
C PHE A 3 -12.50 -25.95 -3.98
N ARG A 4 -13.34 -25.53 -3.04
CA ARG A 4 -13.52 -26.28 -1.76
C ARG A 4 -14.18 -27.64 -1.94
N SER A 5 -14.89 -27.86 -3.03
CA SER A 5 -15.56 -29.15 -3.31
C SER A 5 -14.64 -30.19 -3.95
N TYR A 6 -13.45 -29.79 -4.43
CA TYR A 6 -12.48 -30.70 -5.06
C TYR A 6 -11.51 -31.34 -4.07
N TYR A 7 -11.38 -30.76 -2.89
CA TYR A 7 -10.51 -31.25 -1.84
C TYR A 7 -11.25 -31.32 -0.51
N ALA A 8 -11.21 -32.48 0.12
CA ALA A 8 -11.69 -32.66 1.49
C ALA A 8 -10.55 -32.37 2.48
N VAL A 9 -10.84 -31.64 3.52
CA VAL A 9 -9.89 -31.29 4.57
C VAL A 9 -10.32 -31.93 5.86
N ASP A 10 -9.43 -32.74 6.45
CA ASP A 10 -9.61 -33.30 7.78
C ASP A 10 -8.85 -32.47 8.80
N TYR A 11 -9.40 -32.31 9.99
CA TYR A 11 -8.83 -31.50 11.04
C TYR A 11 -8.49 -32.33 12.27
N HIS A 12 -7.43 -31.95 12.97
CA HIS A 12 -7.16 -32.42 14.34
C HIS A 12 -8.18 -31.81 15.31
N GLY A 13 -8.25 -32.36 16.54
CA GLY A 13 -9.14 -31.86 17.57
C GLY A 13 -8.88 -30.42 18.03
N ASP A 14 -7.69 -29.89 17.78
CA ASP A 14 -7.29 -28.51 18.04
C ASP A 14 -7.62 -27.53 16.88
N GLY A 15 -8.28 -28.02 15.81
CA GLY A 15 -8.65 -27.22 14.64
C GLY A 15 -7.54 -27.05 13.60
N THR A 16 -6.36 -27.64 13.79
CA THR A 16 -5.32 -27.65 12.77
C THR A 16 -5.62 -28.68 11.67
N ILE A 17 -5.10 -28.43 10.45
CA ILE A 17 -5.32 -29.34 9.32
C ILE A 17 -4.53 -30.63 9.53
N ALA A 18 -5.22 -31.77 9.58
CA ALA A 18 -4.65 -33.10 9.68
C ALA A 18 -4.27 -33.64 8.30
N SER A 19 -5.17 -33.53 7.30
CA SER A 19 -4.92 -33.97 5.94
C SER A 19 -5.75 -33.19 4.92
N ILE A 20 -5.28 -33.20 3.66
CA ILE A 20 -6.04 -32.70 2.52
C ILE A 20 -6.07 -33.82 1.48
N ARG A 21 -7.29 -34.24 1.12
CA ARG A 21 -7.49 -35.35 0.18
C ARG A 21 -8.24 -34.86 -1.07
N ARG A 22 -7.86 -35.38 -2.24
CA ARG A 22 -8.62 -35.16 -3.48
C ARG A 22 -9.98 -35.85 -3.38
N THR A 23 -11.03 -35.20 -3.86
CA THR A 23 -12.37 -35.81 -3.93
C THR A 23 -12.57 -36.65 -5.20
N MET A 24 -11.71 -36.45 -6.22
CA MET A 24 -11.71 -37.17 -7.49
C MET A 24 -10.27 -37.53 -7.87
N ALA A 25 -10.08 -38.69 -8.53
CA ALA A 25 -8.75 -39.22 -8.86
C ALA A 25 -8.01 -38.38 -9.91
N ASP A 26 -8.71 -37.73 -10.79
CA ASP A 26 -8.17 -36.90 -11.88
C ASP A 26 -7.71 -35.51 -11.43
N LEU A 27 -7.97 -35.13 -10.19
CA LEU A 27 -7.48 -33.87 -9.66
C LEU A 27 -5.97 -33.93 -9.35
N PRO A 28 -5.22 -32.83 -9.54
CA PRO A 28 -3.81 -32.77 -9.20
C PRO A 28 -3.62 -32.89 -7.67
N GLU A 29 -2.54 -33.52 -7.23
CA GLU A 29 -2.19 -33.57 -5.80
C GLU A 29 -1.86 -32.21 -5.23
N THR A 30 -1.23 -31.38 -6.05
CA THR A 30 -0.83 -30.02 -5.68
C THR A 30 -1.39 -29.04 -6.69
N ILE A 31 -2.08 -28.01 -6.20
CA ILE A 31 -2.54 -26.92 -7.04
C ILE A 31 -1.37 -25.97 -7.24
N SER A 32 -0.89 -25.86 -8.48
CA SER A 32 0.07 -24.84 -8.86
C SER A 32 -0.61 -23.46 -8.88
N SER A 33 0.08 -22.44 -8.41
CA SER A 33 -0.36 -21.07 -8.61
C SER A 33 -0.41 -20.72 -10.09
N CYS A 34 -1.38 -19.90 -10.50
CA CYS A 34 -1.44 -19.44 -11.88
C CYS A 34 -0.12 -18.81 -12.31
N GLN A 35 0.36 -19.19 -13.49
CA GLN A 35 1.52 -18.56 -14.08
C GLN A 35 1.14 -17.11 -14.46
N ILE A 36 1.96 -16.18 -14.01
CA ILE A 36 1.71 -14.76 -14.24
C ILE A 36 2.58 -14.29 -15.39
N THR A 37 1.98 -13.63 -16.37
CA THR A 37 2.71 -12.95 -17.45
C THR A 37 3.81 -12.06 -16.88
N ARG A 38 5.01 -12.12 -17.43
CA ARG A 38 6.13 -11.26 -17.02
C ARG A 38 5.92 -9.80 -17.43
N ASP A 39 5.31 -9.60 -18.60
CA ASP A 39 4.97 -8.29 -19.13
C ASP A 39 3.60 -7.84 -18.58
N LEU A 40 3.59 -6.87 -17.69
CA LEU A 40 2.36 -6.34 -17.12
C LEU A 40 1.59 -5.48 -18.13
N ASP A 41 2.27 -4.86 -19.09
CA ASP A 41 1.63 -4.05 -20.14
C ASP A 41 0.81 -4.90 -21.12
N ALA A 42 1.13 -6.19 -21.27
CA ALA A 42 0.32 -7.12 -22.06
C ALA A 42 -1.07 -7.40 -21.45
N ILE A 43 -1.29 -7.08 -20.18
CA ILE A 43 -2.59 -7.23 -19.52
C ILE A 43 -3.35 -5.91 -19.66
N PRO A 44 -4.51 -5.90 -20.36
CA PRO A 44 -5.27 -4.67 -20.55
C PRO A 44 -5.76 -4.10 -19.21
N LEU A 45 -5.76 -2.77 -19.11
CA LEU A 45 -6.35 -2.05 -18.00
C LEU A 45 -7.85 -1.81 -18.25
N PRO A 46 -8.70 -1.85 -17.22
CA PRO A 46 -10.13 -1.57 -17.36
C PRO A 46 -10.34 -0.06 -17.58
N THR A 47 -10.51 0.35 -18.84
CA THR A 47 -10.73 1.75 -19.22
C THR A 47 -12.22 2.11 -19.35
N LYS A 48 -13.12 1.13 -19.26
CA LYS A 48 -14.59 1.29 -19.28
C LYS A 48 -15.23 0.61 -18.07
N PRO A 49 -14.89 1.01 -16.83
CA PRO A 49 -15.52 0.42 -15.65
C PRO A 49 -16.99 0.83 -15.57
N VAL A 50 -17.79 -0.01 -14.91
CA VAL A 50 -19.17 0.35 -14.58
C VAL A 50 -19.14 1.47 -13.54
N VAL A 51 -19.82 2.57 -13.84
CA VAL A 51 -19.94 3.73 -12.96
C VAL A 51 -21.26 3.66 -12.19
N SER A 52 -21.20 3.92 -10.90
CA SER A 52 -22.38 3.95 -10.04
C SER A 52 -23.23 5.20 -10.28
N PHE A 53 -24.57 5.08 -10.23
CA PHE A 53 -25.48 6.24 -10.25
C PHE A 53 -25.50 6.99 -8.92
N VAL A 54 -25.13 6.34 -7.83
CA VAL A 54 -25.03 6.96 -6.50
C VAL A 54 -23.57 7.17 -6.12
N LYS A 55 -23.30 8.27 -5.45
CA LYS A 55 -21.94 8.57 -4.97
C LYS A 55 -21.49 7.51 -3.97
N THR A 56 -20.37 6.85 -4.26
CA THR A 56 -19.78 5.83 -3.40
C THR A 56 -18.48 6.35 -2.78
N PRO A 57 -18.00 5.76 -1.65
CA PRO A 57 -16.73 6.16 -1.04
C PRO A 57 -15.50 5.96 -1.96
N HIS A 58 -15.63 5.12 -2.98
CA HIS A 58 -14.55 4.78 -3.93
C HIS A 58 -14.89 5.15 -5.37
N ASP A 59 -15.62 6.25 -5.55
CA ASP A 59 -16.01 6.79 -6.86
C ASP A 59 -14.79 7.45 -7.55
N ARG A 60 -13.91 6.59 -8.09
CA ARG A 60 -12.66 7.00 -8.75
C ARG A 60 -12.15 5.94 -9.71
N ILE A 61 -11.36 6.38 -10.67
CA ILE A 61 -10.62 5.50 -11.57
C ILE A 61 -9.40 4.92 -10.81
N ALA A 62 -9.26 3.60 -10.78
CA ALA A 62 -8.10 2.93 -10.19
C ALA A 62 -7.23 2.33 -11.29
N ILE A 63 -5.97 2.78 -11.38
CA ILE A 63 -5.00 2.33 -12.39
C ILE A 63 -3.86 1.59 -11.70
N GLU A 64 -3.73 0.28 -11.95
CA GLU A 64 -2.61 -0.52 -11.45
C GLU A 64 -1.33 -0.15 -12.20
N ILE A 65 -0.36 0.42 -11.48
CA ILE A 65 0.91 0.86 -12.05
C ILE A 65 2.02 -0.19 -11.91
N MET A 66 1.90 -1.03 -10.86
CA MET A 66 2.93 -1.99 -10.48
C MET A 66 2.29 -3.14 -9.72
N ARG A 67 2.73 -4.36 -9.96
CA ARG A 67 2.32 -5.57 -9.23
C ARG A 67 3.49 -6.23 -8.55
N GLY A 68 3.36 -6.48 -7.25
CA GLY A 68 4.43 -6.91 -6.37
C GLY A 68 4.98 -5.75 -5.55
N CYS A 69 6.00 -6.04 -4.75
CA CYS A 69 6.70 -5.05 -3.92
C CYS A 69 8.19 -5.39 -3.92
N PRO A 70 9.10 -4.40 -4.03
CA PRO A 70 10.55 -4.66 -4.02
C PRO A 70 11.08 -5.06 -2.64
N TRP A 71 10.31 -4.81 -1.59
CA TRP A 71 10.71 -5.04 -0.20
C TRP A 71 10.45 -6.47 0.27
N GLN A 72 11.05 -6.81 1.42
CA GLN A 72 10.99 -8.14 2.03
C GLN A 72 10.60 -8.07 3.52
N CYS A 73 9.57 -7.29 3.83
CA CYS A 73 9.05 -7.22 5.20
C CYS A 73 8.63 -8.61 5.68
N ARG A 74 9.14 -9.05 6.84
CA ARG A 74 8.99 -10.42 7.34
C ARG A 74 7.55 -10.83 7.63
N PHE A 75 6.67 -9.89 7.90
CA PHE A 75 5.24 -10.11 8.19
C PHE A 75 4.35 -10.10 6.93
N CYS A 76 4.88 -9.64 5.78
CA CYS A 76 4.05 -9.33 4.62
C CYS A 76 4.00 -10.48 3.61
N GLN A 77 2.85 -11.14 3.50
CA GLN A 77 2.63 -12.20 2.53
C GLN A 77 2.74 -11.71 1.08
N SER A 78 2.30 -10.48 0.80
CA SER A 78 2.33 -9.91 -0.55
C SER A 78 3.74 -9.82 -1.12
N THR A 79 4.76 -9.63 -0.27
CA THR A 79 6.16 -9.58 -0.71
C THR A 79 6.68 -10.94 -1.18
N VAL A 80 5.99 -12.00 -0.83
CA VAL A 80 6.33 -13.38 -1.24
C VAL A 80 5.50 -13.81 -2.44
N ILE A 81 4.16 -13.79 -2.30
CA ILE A 81 3.25 -14.37 -3.30
C ILE A 81 3.06 -13.51 -4.55
N LYS A 82 3.44 -12.22 -4.52
CA LYS A 82 3.31 -11.29 -5.65
C LYS A 82 4.61 -11.08 -6.43
N ARG A 83 5.60 -11.94 -6.24
CA ARG A 83 6.86 -11.93 -7.02
C ARG A 83 6.70 -12.65 -8.36
N PRO A 84 7.49 -12.25 -9.36
CA PRO A 84 8.42 -11.12 -9.42
C PRO A 84 7.70 -9.77 -9.44
N LEU A 85 8.44 -8.69 -9.11
CA LEU A 85 7.97 -7.32 -9.31
C LEU A 85 7.77 -7.05 -10.81
N ARG A 86 6.63 -6.50 -11.18
CA ARG A 86 6.28 -6.13 -12.56
C ARG A 86 5.75 -4.73 -12.57
N ILE A 87 6.20 -3.95 -13.51
CA ILE A 87 5.83 -2.55 -13.68
C ILE A 87 5.13 -2.34 -15.02
N ARG A 88 4.28 -1.34 -15.12
CA ARG A 88 3.77 -0.82 -16.38
C ARG A 88 4.62 0.37 -16.84
N LYS A 89 4.64 0.62 -18.13
CA LYS A 89 5.26 1.82 -18.70
C LYS A 89 4.44 3.06 -18.34
N VAL A 90 5.10 4.20 -18.18
CA VAL A 90 4.46 5.48 -17.86
C VAL A 90 3.38 5.81 -18.90
N GLU A 91 3.69 5.67 -20.17
CA GLU A 91 2.74 5.98 -21.25
C GLU A 91 1.50 5.06 -21.23
N THR A 92 1.66 3.76 -20.91
CA THR A 92 0.53 2.84 -20.76
C THR A 92 -0.40 3.29 -19.63
N ILE A 93 0.16 3.73 -18.50
CA ILE A 93 -0.59 4.22 -17.34
C ILE A 93 -1.35 5.50 -17.70
N VAL A 94 -0.67 6.48 -18.26
CA VAL A 94 -1.24 7.81 -18.61
C VAL A 94 -2.35 7.66 -19.64
N ASN A 95 -2.11 6.89 -20.70
CA ASN A 95 -3.11 6.67 -21.77
C ASN A 95 -4.35 5.94 -21.26
N ALA A 96 -4.17 4.88 -20.46
CA ALA A 96 -5.29 4.17 -19.85
C ALA A 96 -6.10 5.05 -18.89
N ALA A 97 -5.43 5.89 -18.10
CA ALA A 97 -6.08 6.83 -17.20
C ALA A 97 -6.89 7.88 -17.98
N LEU A 98 -6.33 8.41 -19.08
CA LEU A 98 -7.02 9.39 -19.92
C LEU A 98 -8.22 8.77 -20.65
N GLU A 99 -8.09 7.55 -21.16
CA GLU A 99 -9.20 6.82 -21.76
C GLU A 99 -10.30 6.53 -20.75
N ALA A 100 -9.94 6.07 -19.54
CA ALA A 100 -10.89 5.83 -18.46
C ALA A 100 -11.62 7.10 -18.04
N TYR A 101 -10.91 8.23 -17.94
CA TYR A 101 -11.52 9.54 -17.68
C TYR A 101 -12.55 9.91 -18.75
N ARG A 102 -12.21 9.77 -20.03
CA ARG A 102 -13.12 10.06 -21.15
C ARG A 102 -14.38 9.18 -21.14
N ASN A 103 -14.24 7.93 -20.70
CA ASN A 103 -15.34 6.98 -20.64
C ASN A 103 -16.23 7.14 -19.39
N THR A 104 -15.72 7.70 -18.30
CA THR A 104 -16.42 7.72 -17.00
C THR A 104 -16.76 9.11 -16.49
N GLY A 105 -15.95 10.12 -16.83
CA GLY A 105 -16.07 11.47 -16.26
C GLY A 105 -15.66 11.58 -14.79
N CYS A 106 -15.04 10.54 -14.20
CA CYS A 106 -14.62 10.58 -12.80
C CYS A 106 -13.57 11.66 -12.53
N GLU A 107 -13.76 12.42 -11.45
CA GLU A 107 -12.91 13.56 -11.07
C GLU A 107 -11.67 13.15 -10.28
N GLU A 108 -11.49 11.87 -9.98
CA GLU A 108 -10.33 11.34 -9.24
C GLU A 108 -9.74 10.10 -9.93
N ILE A 109 -8.42 10.08 -10.03
CA ILE A 109 -7.63 8.92 -10.47
C ILE A 109 -6.72 8.49 -9.34
N SER A 110 -6.74 7.21 -9.00
CA SER A 110 -5.89 6.60 -7.96
C SER A 110 -4.90 5.64 -8.60
N LEU A 111 -3.61 5.83 -8.33
CA LEU A 111 -2.55 4.93 -8.78
C LEU A 111 -2.44 3.74 -7.82
N LEU A 112 -2.77 2.55 -8.29
CA LEU A 112 -2.85 1.35 -7.46
C LEU A 112 -1.53 0.56 -7.49
N SER A 113 -0.95 0.35 -6.32
CA SER A 113 0.17 -0.58 -6.10
C SER A 113 0.34 -0.91 -4.60
N LEU A 114 1.24 -1.84 -4.28
CA LEU A 114 1.62 -2.13 -2.89
C LEU A 114 2.59 -1.10 -2.30
N SER A 115 3.25 -0.30 -3.14
CA SER A 115 4.20 0.73 -2.71
C SER A 115 4.43 1.72 -3.86
N THR A 116 3.55 2.69 -3.99
CA THR A 116 3.51 3.62 -5.13
C THR A 116 4.79 4.44 -5.26
N SER A 117 5.38 4.87 -4.14
CA SER A 117 6.64 5.62 -4.14
C SER A 117 7.87 4.79 -4.53
N ASP A 118 7.75 3.46 -4.60
CA ASP A 118 8.83 2.56 -5.07
C ASP A 118 8.69 2.19 -6.55
N TYR A 119 7.77 2.81 -7.27
CA TYR A 119 7.69 2.67 -8.73
C TYR A 119 8.94 3.30 -9.37
N PRO A 120 9.70 2.58 -10.21
CA PRO A 120 11.01 3.04 -10.69
C PRO A 120 11.00 4.39 -11.42
N HIS A 121 9.91 4.70 -12.12
CA HIS A 121 9.72 5.96 -12.86
C HIS A 121 8.72 6.89 -12.15
N PHE A 122 8.74 6.91 -10.80
CA PHE A 122 7.75 7.61 -9.99
C PHE A 122 7.65 9.11 -10.32
N GLU A 123 8.78 9.81 -10.38
CA GLU A 123 8.81 11.25 -10.62
C GLU A 123 8.30 11.59 -12.03
N GLU A 124 8.74 10.83 -13.04
CA GLU A 124 8.26 10.96 -14.41
C GLU A 124 6.74 10.73 -14.49
N LEU A 125 6.25 9.65 -13.86
CA LEU A 125 4.83 9.33 -13.83
C LEU A 125 4.01 10.45 -13.20
N VAL A 126 4.40 10.94 -12.01
CA VAL A 126 3.69 12.00 -11.31
C VAL A 126 3.66 13.29 -12.13
N LYS A 127 4.79 13.64 -12.75
CA LYS A 127 4.88 14.81 -13.64
C LYS A 127 3.94 14.68 -14.85
N ARG A 128 3.98 13.54 -15.55
CA ARG A 128 3.12 13.27 -16.71
C ARG A 128 1.63 13.26 -16.34
N MET A 129 1.26 12.65 -15.21
CA MET A 129 -0.10 12.68 -14.71
C MET A 129 -0.56 14.12 -14.40
N ALA A 130 0.30 14.91 -13.77
CA ALA A 130 -0.03 16.31 -13.48
C ALA A 130 -0.21 17.14 -14.76
N GLU A 131 0.68 17.00 -15.74
CA GLU A 131 0.59 17.69 -17.05
C GLU A 131 -0.75 17.40 -17.76
N VAL A 132 -1.21 16.15 -17.73
CA VAL A 132 -2.43 15.72 -18.43
C VAL A 132 -3.69 16.08 -17.65
N PHE A 133 -3.70 15.89 -16.33
CA PHE A 133 -4.93 15.92 -15.54
C PHE A 133 -5.17 17.23 -14.79
N ALA A 134 -4.12 18.03 -14.49
CA ALA A 134 -4.33 19.33 -13.84
C ALA A 134 -5.16 20.30 -14.70
N PRO A 135 -4.97 20.41 -16.03
CA PRO A 135 -5.81 21.26 -16.89
C PRO A 135 -7.26 20.78 -16.95
N LEU A 136 -7.52 19.50 -16.69
CA LEU A 136 -8.86 18.91 -16.69
C LEU A 136 -9.57 19.03 -15.33
N GLY A 137 -8.89 19.57 -14.31
CA GLY A 137 -9.43 19.62 -12.95
C GLY A 137 -9.54 18.27 -12.25
N VAL A 138 -8.88 17.21 -12.78
CA VAL A 138 -8.95 15.86 -12.25
C VAL A 138 -7.87 15.65 -11.19
N ASN A 139 -8.28 15.12 -10.05
CA ASN A 139 -7.37 14.80 -8.95
C ASN A 139 -6.59 13.51 -9.21
N VAL A 140 -5.29 13.53 -8.96
CA VAL A 140 -4.47 12.32 -8.94
C VAL A 140 -4.13 11.94 -7.50
N SER A 141 -4.61 10.80 -7.05
CA SER A 141 -4.37 10.25 -5.70
C SER A 141 -3.21 9.25 -5.74
N LEU A 142 -2.30 9.40 -4.79
CA LEU A 142 -1.11 8.56 -4.64
C LEU A 142 -1.20 7.76 -3.33
N PRO A 143 -1.94 6.65 -3.31
CA PRO A 143 -2.01 5.79 -2.13
C PRO A 143 -0.72 5.00 -1.92
N SER A 144 -0.57 4.41 -0.74
CA SER A 144 0.53 3.50 -0.43
C SER A 144 1.92 4.13 -0.59
N LEU A 145 2.06 5.38 -0.14
CA LEU A 145 3.36 6.04 -0.09
C LEU A 145 4.20 5.43 1.05
N ARG A 146 5.43 5.09 0.73
CA ARG A 146 6.43 4.70 1.70
C ARG A 146 7.26 5.91 2.11
N VAL A 147 7.68 5.93 3.37
CA VAL A 147 8.69 6.89 3.82
C VAL A 147 10.02 6.52 3.17
N ASN A 148 10.43 7.29 2.20
CA ASN A 148 11.70 7.20 1.50
C ASN A 148 12.10 8.60 1.03
N ASN A 149 13.24 8.72 0.39
CA ASN A 149 13.76 10.01 -0.12
C ASN A 149 12.77 10.72 -1.07
N GLN A 150 11.91 9.99 -1.76
CA GLN A 150 10.92 10.54 -2.68
C GLN A 150 9.79 11.30 -1.94
N LEU A 151 9.54 11.00 -0.66
CA LEU A 151 8.61 11.78 0.15
C LEU A 151 9.11 13.23 0.35
N ARG A 152 10.42 13.45 0.32
CA ARG A 152 11.01 14.78 0.43
C ARG A 152 10.77 15.63 -0.82
N SER A 153 10.74 15.02 -2.01
CA SER A 153 10.46 15.69 -3.30
C SER A 153 8.97 15.70 -3.66
N LEU A 154 8.16 14.82 -3.07
CA LEU A 154 6.74 14.67 -3.36
C LEU A 154 5.96 15.99 -3.33
N PRO A 155 6.13 16.88 -2.33
CA PRO A 155 5.37 18.12 -2.27
C PRO A 155 5.58 19.06 -3.45
N GLN A 156 6.76 19.00 -4.07
CA GLN A 156 7.09 19.81 -5.25
C GLN A 156 6.51 19.22 -6.55
N LEU A 157 6.42 17.88 -6.59
CA LEU A 157 5.88 17.14 -7.73
C LEU A 157 4.34 17.19 -7.80
N VAL A 158 3.67 17.34 -6.63
CA VAL A 158 2.21 17.22 -6.49
C VAL A 158 1.55 18.60 -6.36
N ARG A 159 1.99 19.58 -7.14
CA ARG A 159 1.28 20.87 -7.27
C ARG A 159 -0.07 20.61 -7.96
N GLY A 160 -1.18 20.91 -7.26
CA GLY A 160 -2.54 20.70 -7.78
C GLY A 160 -3.26 19.44 -7.29
N VAL A 161 -2.60 18.54 -6.55
CA VAL A 161 -3.25 17.40 -5.92
C VAL A 161 -3.93 17.83 -4.62
N ARG A 162 -5.13 17.31 -4.38
CA ARG A 162 -5.88 17.55 -3.13
C ARG A 162 -5.12 17.01 -1.94
N LYS A 163 -4.68 17.89 -1.06
CA LYS A 163 -3.86 17.59 0.12
C LYS A 163 -4.79 17.26 1.31
N GLY A 164 -5.50 16.15 1.26
CA GLY A 164 -6.37 15.71 2.35
C GLY A 164 -5.57 15.14 3.52
N GLY A 165 -5.18 13.90 3.44
CA GLY A 165 -4.41 13.18 4.45
C GLY A 165 -3.22 12.44 3.86
N LEU A 166 -2.12 12.41 4.58
CA LEU A 166 -0.97 11.58 4.28
C LEU A 166 -1.07 10.28 5.09
N THR A 167 -1.05 9.14 4.41
CA THR A 167 -1.08 7.84 5.07
C THR A 167 0.28 7.18 4.98
N LEU A 168 0.86 6.83 6.12
CA LEU A 168 2.16 6.18 6.26
C LEU A 168 2.03 4.92 7.09
N ALA A 169 2.83 3.90 6.79
CA ALA A 169 2.82 2.63 7.51
C ALA A 169 4.22 2.35 8.11
N PRO A 170 4.58 2.96 9.24
CA PRO A 170 5.81 2.62 9.95
C PRO A 170 5.80 1.19 10.49
N GLU A 171 4.62 0.61 10.75
CA GLU A 171 4.31 -0.72 11.32
C GLU A 171 4.70 -0.82 12.80
N VAL A 172 5.88 -0.37 13.20
CA VAL A 172 6.36 -0.27 14.58
C VAL A 172 7.07 1.06 14.81
N ALA A 173 7.12 1.52 16.06
CA ALA A 173 7.61 2.85 16.38
C ALA A 173 9.13 2.94 16.53
N ARG A 174 9.81 1.85 16.90
CA ARG A 174 11.25 1.83 17.15
C ARG A 174 12.02 1.34 15.94
N ASP A 175 13.19 1.94 15.70
CA ASP A 175 14.06 1.61 14.57
C ASP A 175 14.62 0.19 14.63
N ASP A 176 15.03 -0.27 15.82
CA ASP A 176 15.54 -1.62 16.03
C ASP A 176 14.48 -2.69 15.73
N MET A 177 13.25 -2.46 16.17
CA MET A 177 12.14 -3.35 15.85
C MET A 177 11.80 -3.32 14.35
N ARG A 178 11.92 -2.16 13.67
CA ARG A 178 11.78 -2.07 12.21
C ARG A 178 12.88 -2.83 11.47
N GLU A 179 14.09 -2.84 11.96
CA GLU A 179 15.16 -3.67 11.40
C GLU A 179 14.84 -5.15 11.54
N GLN A 180 14.33 -5.57 12.71
CA GLN A 180 13.89 -6.95 12.94
C GLN A 180 12.82 -7.40 11.96
N ILE A 181 11.81 -6.60 11.68
CA ILE A 181 10.74 -6.90 10.71
C ILE A 181 11.14 -6.59 9.25
N ARG A 182 12.39 -6.17 9.01
CA ARG A 182 12.91 -5.73 7.69
C ARG A 182 12.09 -4.60 7.03
N LYS A 183 11.54 -3.71 7.83
CA LYS A 183 10.89 -2.49 7.34
C LYS A 183 11.90 -1.35 7.34
N LYS A 184 12.62 -1.18 6.23
CA LYS A 184 13.71 -0.20 6.10
C LYS A 184 13.17 1.24 6.05
N ILE A 185 12.83 1.77 7.22
CA ILE A 185 12.40 3.16 7.47
C ILE A 185 13.07 3.61 8.76
N LYS A 186 13.64 4.81 8.80
CA LYS A 186 14.16 5.43 10.01
C LYS A 186 13.19 6.47 10.54
N ASN A 187 13.19 6.69 11.87
CA ASN A 187 12.36 7.70 12.50
C ASN A 187 12.66 9.11 11.96
N ASP A 188 13.93 9.43 11.77
CA ASP A 188 14.35 10.72 11.24
C ASP A 188 13.79 11.00 9.85
N ASP A 189 13.81 9.99 8.97
CA ASP A 189 13.22 10.11 7.62
C ASP A 189 11.70 10.29 7.68
N LEU A 190 11.04 9.59 8.61
CA LEU A 190 9.59 9.70 8.80
C LEU A 190 9.23 11.11 9.31
N PHE A 191 9.93 11.60 10.32
CA PHE A 191 9.69 12.93 10.90
C PHE A 191 9.97 14.02 9.88
N GLU A 192 11.05 13.93 9.12
CA GLU A 192 11.35 14.89 8.06
C GLU A 192 10.30 14.84 6.94
N GLY A 193 9.86 13.65 6.55
CA GLY A 193 8.75 13.49 5.59
C GLY A 193 7.46 14.16 6.06
N CYS A 194 7.10 14.00 7.34
CA CYS A 194 5.96 14.68 7.95
C CYS A 194 6.14 16.20 7.97
N ARG A 195 7.34 16.68 8.31
CA ARG A 195 7.70 18.11 8.31
C ARG A 195 7.47 18.73 6.94
N GLN A 196 8.00 18.11 5.90
CA GLN A 196 7.82 18.55 4.52
C GLN A 196 6.34 18.50 4.10
N ALA A 197 5.60 17.48 4.50
CA ALA A 197 4.18 17.39 4.21
C ALA A 197 3.40 18.56 4.83
N PHE A 198 3.61 18.87 6.12
CA PHE A 198 2.93 19.98 6.78
C PHE A 198 3.29 21.34 6.17
N ARG A 199 4.57 21.59 5.85
CA ARG A 199 5.03 22.80 5.13
C ARG A 199 4.31 22.98 3.80
N ASN A 200 3.99 21.89 3.15
CA ASN A 200 3.32 21.88 1.86
C ASN A 200 1.79 21.77 1.95
N GLY A 201 1.22 21.94 3.16
CA GLY A 201 -0.21 22.12 3.37
C GLY A 201 -1.03 20.85 3.61
N TRP A 202 -0.40 19.70 3.90
CA TRP A 202 -1.15 18.54 4.40
C TRP A 202 -1.75 18.84 5.76
N GLN A 203 -3.01 18.41 5.98
CA GLN A 203 -3.77 18.75 7.18
C GLN A 203 -3.84 17.59 8.18
N LYS A 204 -3.53 16.36 7.72
CA LYS A 204 -3.71 15.14 8.48
C LYS A 204 -2.63 14.13 8.13
N VAL A 205 -2.11 13.46 9.16
CA VAL A 205 -1.24 12.28 9.01
C VAL A 205 -1.92 11.08 9.66
N LYS A 206 -2.01 9.97 8.93
CA LYS A 206 -2.48 8.69 9.45
C LYS A 206 -1.34 7.69 9.45
N LEU A 207 -1.08 7.09 10.60
CA LEU A 207 -0.03 6.11 10.82
C LEU A 207 -0.67 4.74 11.02
N TYR A 208 -0.14 3.70 10.35
CA TYR A 208 -0.54 2.33 10.59
C TYR A 208 0.54 1.59 11.38
N PHE A 209 0.09 0.92 12.45
CA PHE A 209 0.93 0.11 13.31
C PHE A 209 0.40 -1.33 13.42
N LEU A 210 1.30 -2.24 13.72
CA LEU A 210 1.02 -3.62 14.10
C LEU A 210 1.46 -3.81 15.56
N CYS A 211 0.66 -4.52 16.35
CA CYS A 211 1.02 -4.99 17.69
C CYS A 211 0.92 -6.50 17.78
N GLY A 212 1.66 -7.11 18.69
CA GLY A 212 1.78 -8.57 18.83
C GLY A 212 2.82 -9.20 17.89
N LEU A 213 3.79 -8.44 17.44
CA LEU A 213 4.89 -8.94 16.62
C LEU A 213 5.87 -9.76 17.46
N PRO A 214 6.50 -10.81 16.88
CA PRO A 214 7.50 -11.59 17.59
C PRO A 214 8.64 -10.71 18.12
N GLY A 215 8.92 -10.79 19.42
CA GLY A 215 9.95 -10.00 20.08
C GLY A 215 9.57 -8.56 20.42
N GLU A 216 8.29 -8.20 20.32
CA GLU A 216 7.77 -6.91 20.73
C GLU A 216 7.88 -6.71 22.24
N ARG A 217 8.21 -5.51 22.67
CA ARG A 217 8.34 -5.07 24.07
C ARG A 217 7.28 -4.02 24.39
N ASP A 218 6.93 -3.85 25.65
CA ASP A 218 6.01 -2.78 26.08
C ASP A 218 6.51 -1.38 25.62
N THR A 219 7.82 -1.16 25.66
CA THR A 219 8.43 0.07 25.17
C THR A 219 8.24 0.32 23.67
N ASP A 220 8.00 -0.73 22.88
CA ASP A 220 7.68 -0.59 21.45
C ASP A 220 6.24 -0.08 21.27
N LEU A 221 5.34 -0.48 22.16
CA LEU A 221 3.95 0.00 22.20
C LEU A 221 3.88 1.46 22.68
N ASP A 222 4.59 1.80 23.75
CA ASP A 222 4.70 3.19 24.23
C ASP A 222 5.23 4.12 23.12
N GLY A 223 6.17 3.62 22.34
CA GLY A 223 6.72 4.32 21.18
C GLY A 223 5.69 4.75 20.14
N ILE A 224 4.53 4.09 20.06
CA ILE A 224 3.43 4.48 19.15
C ILE A 224 2.88 5.84 19.57
N VAL A 225 2.66 6.03 20.86
CA VAL A 225 2.17 7.29 21.41
C VAL A 225 3.22 8.38 21.23
N GLU A 226 4.47 8.10 21.63
CA GLU A 226 5.59 9.04 21.49
C GLU A 226 5.77 9.51 20.03
N MET A 227 5.69 8.61 19.06
CA MET A 227 5.78 8.96 17.64
C MET A 227 4.60 9.85 17.19
N ALA A 228 3.38 9.54 17.62
CA ALA A 228 2.21 10.34 17.27
C ALA A 228 2.30 11.76 17.87
N GLU A 229 2.75 11.87 19.12
CA GLU A 229 2.98 13.15 19.80
C GLU A 229 4.08 13.97 19.12
N GLU A 230 5.19 13.34 18.73
CA GLU A 230 6.29 14.01 18.03
C GLU A 230 5.81 14.57 16.69
N ILE A 231 5.05 13.79 15.91
CA ILE A 231 4.49 14.27 14.64
C ILE A 231 3.48 15.43 14.87
N ALA A 232 2.68 15.36 15.94
CA ALA A 232 1.78 16.46 16.31
C ALA A 232 2.57 17.72 16.68
N ARG A 233 3.69 17.58 17.42
CA ARG A 233 4.60 18.67 17.77
C ARG A 233 5.24 19.29 16.53
N ILE A 234 5.73 18.46 15.61
CA ILE A 234 6.25 18.89 14.30
C ILE A 234 5.18 19.71 13.56
N SER A 235 3.94 19.25 13.55
CA SER A 235 2.86 19.97 12.86
C SER A 235 2.67 21.38 13.40
N ARG A 236 2.72 21.54 14.74
CA ARG A 236 2.65 22.85 15.40
C ARG A 236 3.84 23.75 15.06
N GLN A 237 5.04 23.17 15.04
CA GLN A 237 6.27 23.91 14.68
C GLN A 237 6.19 24.48 13.27
N GLU A 238 5.68 23.69 12.31
CA GLU A 238 5.66 24.06 10.90
C GLU A 238 4.45 24.92 10.48
N THR A 239 3.33 24.80 11.20
CA THR A 239 2.07 25.46 10.78
C THR A 239 1.46 26.39 11.84
N GLY A 240 2.10 26.54 12.99
CA GLY A 240 1.60 27.34 14.12
C GLY A 240 0.46 26.69 14.92
N ARG A 241 -0.03 25.52 14.51
CA ARG A 241 -1.13 24.81 15.20
C ARG A 241 -0.98 23.30 15.09
N PHE A 242 -1.58 22.58 16.02
CA PHE A 242 -1.64 21.12 15.94
C PHE A 242 -2.52 20.68 14.77
N ARG A 243 -2.02 19.72 14.01
CA ARG A 243 -2.76 19.02 12.95
C ARG A 243 -3.19 17.65 13.46
N GLU A 244 -4.16 17.07 12.79
CA GLU A 244 -4.68 15.76 13.15
C GLU A 244 -3.64 14.69 12.84
N VAL A 245 -3.30 13.88 13.87
CA VAL A 245 -2.47 12.67 13.75
C VAL A 245 -3.30 11.50 14.24
N VAL A 246 -3.47 10.49 13.38
CA VAL A 246 -4.24 9.29 13.70
C VAL A 246 -3.30 8.09 13.73
N ALA A 247 -3.17 7.44 14.87
CA ALA A 247 -2.53 6.13 14.99
C ALA A 247 -3.60 5.04 14.85
N SER A 248 -3.47 4.20 13.83
CA SER A 248 -4.34 3.05 13.57
C SER A 248 -3.55 1.79 13.88
N VAL A 249 -3.91 1.09 14.94
CA VAL A 249 -3.21 -0.10 15.43
C VAL A 249 -4.02 -1.34 15.06
N SER A 250 -3.37 -2.34 14.49
CA SER A 250 -3.95 -3.64 14.16
C SER A 250 -3.15 -4.77 14.78
N ASN A 251 -3.80 -5.84 15.19
CA ASN A 251 -3.11 -7.01 15.68
C ASN A 251 -2.33 -7.69 14.55
N PHE A 252 -1.12 -8.13 14.86
CA PHE A 252 -0.37 -8.99 13.98
C PHE A 252 -1.05 -10.35 13.85
N VAL A 253 -1.22 -10.81 12.63
CA VAL A 253 -1.72 -12.16 12.33
C VAL A 253 -0.67 -12.87 11.48
N PRO A 254 -0.11 -13.99 11.93
CA PRO A 254 0.80 -14.80 11.14
C PRO A 254 0.20 -15.17 9.79
N LYS A 255 0.95 -14.95 8.71
CA LYS A 255 0.48 -15.22 7.35
C LYS A 255 1.31 -16.31 6.69
N PRO A 256 0.66 -17.23 5.95
CA PRO A 256 1.36 -18.30 5.22
C PRO A 256 2.46 -17.74 4.31
N HIS A 257 3.51 -18.51 4.11
CA HIS A 257 4.67 -18.21 3.26
C HIS A 257 5.55 -17.04 3.76
N THR A 258 5.29 -16.51 4.96
CA THR A 258 6.14 -15.48 5.57
C THR A 258 7.10 -16.09 6.60
N PRO A 259 8.22 -15.42 6.92
CA PRO A 259 9.10 -15.85 8.01
C PRO A 259 8.39 -15.99 9.36
N TYR A 260 7.30 -15.28 9.56
CA TYR A 260 6.51 -15.29 10.80
C TYR A 260 5.28 -16.22 10.76
N GLN A 261 5.16 -17.08 9.74
CA GLN A 261 3.98 -17.94 9.57
C GLN A 261 3.69 -18.88 10.76
N TRP A 262 4.72 -19.22 11.55
CA TRP A 262 4.62 -20.11 12.69
C TRP A 262 4.81 -19.40 14.05
N SER A 263 4.80 -18.06 14.05
CA SER A 263 4.88 -17.30 15.28
C SER A 263 3.59 -17.46 16.10
N LYS A 264 3.78 -17.58 17.41
CA LYS A 264 2.69 -17.66 18.38
C LYS A 264 2.26 -16.27 18.78
#